data_b6b46dcb689d930809c48f3c98b3e099
#
_entry.id   b6b46dcb689d930809c48f3c98b3e099
#
_cell.length_a   1.000
_cell.length_b   1.000
_cell.length_c   1.000
_cell.angle_alpha   90.00
_cell.angle_beta   90.00
_cell.angle_gamma   90.00
#
_symmetry.space_group_name_H-M   'P 1'
#
loop_
_entity.id
_entity.type
_entity.pdbx_description
1 polymer ?
#
loop_
_entity_poly.entity_id
_entity_poly.type
_entity_poly.pdbx_seq_one_letter_code
_entity_poly.pdbx_strand_id
1 'polypeptide(L)'
;MNHVDRDLRTLQMSKTAAAYPPSPYSSPLGKANAESHTLSVLVDNEPGVLARVVGLFSARSFNIESLTVAEVAHETHLSRITIVTSGTPEVIEQVRHQLERLVPVHSVTDLTSSARAIERELAMVKVRGRGDSRVEALQLAEAFRAKVIDATTESFIFEITGAPRKIDDFVDLMRPIGLVEVSRTGVAAISRGPEPI
;
A
#
# COMPACT_ATOMS: atom_id res chain seq x y z
N MET A 1 -35.89 -11.32 53.46
CA MET A 1 -35.97 -12.70 52.93
C MET A 1 -36.18 -12.64 51.44
N ASN A 2 -35.34 -13.34 50.72
CA ASN A 2 -35.28 -13.63 49.25
C ASN A 2 -34.47 -12.62 48.45
N HIS A 3 -33.19 -12.84 48.22
CA HIS A 3 -32.61 -13.82 47.30
C HIS A 3 -32.96 -13.53 45.81
N VAL A 4 -32.38 -12.42 45.26
CA VAL A 4 -32.04 -12.25 43.82
C VAL A 4 -30.86 -11.25 43.76
N ASP A 5 -29.70 -11.64 44.17
CA ASP A 5 -28.47 -10.86 44.00
C ASP A 5 -27.35 -11.83 43.60
N ARG A 6 -27.57 -12.48 42.47
CA ARG A 6 -26.55 -13.28 41.77
C ARG A 6 -26.70 -13.06 40.28
N ASP A 7 -25.56 -12.80 39.64
CA ASP A 7 -25.28 -12.87 38.20
C ASP A 7 -25.34 -11.59 37.36
N LEU A 8 -24.70 -10.48 37.87
CA LEU A 8 -24.27 -9.41 36.96
C LEU A 8 -22.73 -9.30 36.83
N ARG A 9 -21.98 -10.33 37.23
CA ARG A 9 -20.50 -10.29 37.16
C ARG A 9 -19.86 -11.17 36.10
N THR A 10 -20.60 -11.69 35.13
CA THR A 10 -20.02 -12.65 34.18
C THR A 10 -20.33 -12.33 32.72
N LEU A 11 -20.26 -11.06 32.31
CA LEU A 11 -20.29 -10.67 30.89
C LEU A 11 -19.33 -9.52 30.59
N GLN A 12 -18.15 -9.51 31.24
CA GLN A 12 -16.99 -8.84 30.68
C GLN A 12 -16.31 -9.81 29.70
N MET A 13 -16.97 -10.07 28.58
CA MET A 13 -16.30 -10.68 27.44
C MET A 13 -15.31 -9.68 26.86
N SER A 14 -14.06 -9.95 27.13
CA SER A 14 -12.88 -9.46 26.49
C SER A 14 -13.11 -9.20 25.00
N LYS A 15 -13.28 -7.91 24.63
CA LYS A 15 -13.07 -7.45 23.25
C LYS A 15 -11.57 -7.33 23.01
N THR A 16 -10.86 -8.42 23.01
CA THR A 16 -9.55 -8.49 22.38
C THR A 16 -9.80 -8.43 20.88
N ALA A 17 -9.61 -7.27 20.28
CA ALA A 17 -9.47 -7.16 18.85
C ALA A 17 -8.39 -8.17 18.47
N ALA A 18 -8.74 -9.19 17.69
CA ALA A 18 -7.79 -10.15 17.17
C ALA A 18 -6.80 -9.38 16.31
N ALA A 19 -5.63 -9.12 16.86
CA ALA A 19 -4.51 -8.62 16.11
C ALA A 19 -4.24 -9.68 15.02
N TYR A 20 -4.31 -9.28 13.77
CA TYR A 20 -3.91 -10.11 12.64
C TYR A 20 -2.50 -10.63 12.94
N PRO A 21 -2.26 -11.95 12.90
CA PRO A 21 -0.93 -12.46 13.13
C PRO A 21 0.03 -11.82 12.13
N PRO A 22 1.26 -11.45 12.55
CA PRO A 22 2.26 -10.93 11.63
C PRO A 22 2.44 -11.93 10.49
N SER A 23 2.53 -11.42 9.26
CA SER A 23 2.75 -12.25 8.07
C SER A 23 3.91 -13.22 8.32
N PRO A 24 3.77 -14.53 8.00
CA PRO A 24 4.85 -15.50 8.13
C PRO A 24 6.09 -15.14 7.30
N TYR A 25 5.99 -14.15 6.42
CA TYR A 25 7.08 -13.60 5.61
C TYR A 25 7.75 -12.37 6.24
N SER A 26 7.32 -11.91 7.41
CA SER A 26 8.07 -10.90 8.18
C SER A 26 9.27 -11.55 8.84
N SER A 27 10.37 -11.68 8.10
CA SER A 27 11.64 -12.19 8.63
C SER A 27 12.18 -11.29 9.74
N PRO A 28 12.58 -11.84 10.91
CA PRO A 28 13.19 -11.08 11.99
C PRO A 28 14.67 -10.75 11.77
N LEU A 29 15.21 -11.03 10.58
CA LEU A 29 16.64 -10.81 10.29
C LEU A 29 16.86 -9.40 9.74
N GLY A 30 17.40 -8.49 10.55
CA GLY A 30 18.12 -7.31 10.11
C GLY A 30 17.28 -6.04 9.87
N LYS A 31 16.30 -5.69 10.74
CA LYS A 31 15.50 -4.45 10.61
C LYS A 31 16.24 -3.14 10.98
N ALA A 32 17.52 -3.14 11.29
CA ALA A 32 18.16 -1.94 11.82
C ALA A 32 18.41 -0.83 10.76
N ASN A 33 18.47 -1.13 9.45
CA ASN A 33 18.75 -0.17 8.39
C ASN A 33 17.99 -0.47 7.07
N ALA A 34 16.84 -1.11 7.11
CA ALA A 34 16.04 -1.32 5.90
C ALA A 34 15.23 -0.07 5.58
N GLU A 35 15.46 0.52 4.42
CA GLU A 35 14.70 1.65 3.88
C GLU A 35 13.76 1.18 2.79
N SER A 36 12.63 1.86 2.65
CA SER A 36 11.69 1.59 1.55
C SER A 36 12.16 2.31 0.30
N HIS A 37 12.24 1.59 -0.81
CA HIS A 37 12.65 2.10 -2.11
C HIS A 37 11.58 1.88 -3.17
N THR A 38 11.44 2.86 -4.05
CA THR A 38 10.53 2.82 -5.19
C THR A 38 11.35 2.72 -6.48
N LEU A 39 11.30 1.54 -7.09
CA LEU A 39 11.99 1.24 -8.34
C LEU A 39 11.04 1.41 -9.52
N SER A 40 11.45 2.18 -10.53
CA SER A 40 10.77 2.27 -11.83
C SER A 40 11.51 1.41 -12.83
N VAL A 41 10.82 0.42 -13.40
CA VAL A 41 11.38 -0.54 -14.36
C VAL A 41 10.65 -0.36 -15.67
N LEU A 42 11.34 0.05 -16.73
CA LEU A 42 10.81 0.12 -18.08
C LEU A 42 11.07 -1.20 -18.80
N VAL A 43 10.02 -1.78 -19.35
CA VAL A 43 10.07 -3.13 -19.94
C VAL A 43 9.30 -3.20 -21.25
N ASP A 44 9.61 -4.19 -22.07
CA ASP A 44 8.74 -4.56 -23.20
C ASP A 44 7.37 -5.02 -22.69
N ASN A 45 6.30 -4.60 -23.38
CA ASN A 45 4.93 -5.03 -23.06
C ASN A 45 4.66 -6.41 -23.71
N GLU A 46 5.29 -7.45 -23.20
CA GLU A 46 5.18 -8.82 -23.69
C GLU A 46 4.60 -9.77 -22.64
N PRO A 47 3.90 -10.84 -23.06
CA PRO A 47 3.45 -11.88 -22.15
C PRO A 47 4.60 -12.51 -21.36
N GLY A 48 4.43 -12.60 -20.02
CA GLY A 48 5.40 -13.24 -19.13
C GLY A 48 6.49 -12.34 -18.56
N VAL A 49 6.62 -11.09 -19.00
CA VAL A 49 7.61 -10.14 -18.43
C VAL A 49 7.38 -9.91 -16.95
N LEU A 50 6.14 -9.64 -16.56
CA LEU A 50 5.78 -9.46 -15.14
C LEU A 50 6.13 -10.72 -14.33
N ALA A 51 5.86 -11.91 -14.85
CA ALA A 51 6.18 -13.15 -14.17
C ALA A 51 7.68 -13.34 -13.96
N ARG A 52 8.52 -12.90 -14.90
CA ARG A 52 9.99 -12.94 -14.76
C ARG A 52 10.46 -11.98 -13.66
N VAL A 53 9.92 -10.74 -13.63
CA VAL A 53 10.25 -9.76 -12.60
C VAL A 53 9.84 -10.28 -11.23
N VAL A 54 8.59 -10.71 -11.04
CA VAL A 54 8.11 -11.26 -9.75
C VAL A 54 8.87 -12.52 -9.36
N GLY A 55 9.17 -13.39 -10.32
CA GLY A 55 9.98 -14.60 -10.11
C GLY A 55 11.38 -14.30 -9.58
N LEU A 56 12.01 -13.22 -10.02
CA LEU A 56 13.31 -12.77 -9.52
C LEU A 56 13.24 -12.40 -8.02
N PHE A 57 12.23 -11.65 -7.62
CA PHE A 57 12.01 -11.28 -6.21
C PHE A 57 11.75 -12.52 -5.37
N SER A 58 10.86 -13.41 -5.83
CA SER A 58 10.51 -14.65 -5.13
C SER A 58 11.71 -15.59 -4.94
N ALA A 59 12.51 -15.77 -5.99
CA ALA A 59 13.68 -16.66 -5.94
C ALA A 59 14.76 -16.21 -4.94
N ARG A 60 14.76 -14.95 -4.54
CA ARG A 60 15.75 -14.36 -3.61
C ARG A 60 15.14 -13.89 -2.31
N SER A 61 13.88 -14.21 -2.05
CA SER A 61 13.15 -13.79 -0.85
C SER A 61 13.12 -12.28 -0.63
N PHE A 62 13.16 -11.49 -1.72
CA PHE A 62 12.89 -10.06 -1.66
C PHE A 62 11.39 -9.84 -1.54
N ASN A 63 10.98 -8.94 -0.65
CA ASN A 63 9.57 -8.60 -0.49
C ASN A 63 9.14 -7.53 -1.50
N ILE A 64 7.95 -7.68 -2.07
CA ILE A 64 7.28 -6.64 -2.84
C ILE A 64 6.15 -6.07 -1.99
N GLU A 65 6.26 -4.80 -1.59
CA GLU A 65 5.24 -4.12 -0.79
C GLU A 65 4.10 -3.55 -1.65
N SER A 66 4.47 -3.05 -2.83
CA SER A 66 3.54 -2.54 -3.83
C SER A 66 4.06 -2.82 -5.22
N LEU A 67 3.15 -3.14 -6.14
CA LEU A 67 3.45 -3.40 -7.53
C LEU A 67 2.37 -2.80 -8.41
N THR A 68 2.74 -1.88 -9.29
CA THR A 68 1.86 -1.34 -10.32
C THR A 68 2.47 -1.55 -11.70
N VAL A 69 1.64 -1.88 -12.67
CA VAL A 69 2.05 -2.09 -14.06
C VAL A 69 1.11 -1.33 -14.98
N ALA A 70 1.66 -0.54 -15.88
CA ALA A 70 0.88 0.14 -16.90
C ALA A 70 1.69 0.28 -18.20
N GLU A 71 1.01 0.17 -19.33
CA GLU A 71 1.58 0.55 -20.62
C GLU A 71 1.76 2.08 -20.65
N VAL A 72 2.95 2.54 -21.00
CA VAL A 72 3.31 3.97 -20.98
C VAL A 72 3.57 4.54 -22.37
N ALA A 73 3.77 3.69 -23.37
CA ALA A 73 3.99 4.09 -24.76
C ALA A 73 3.41 3.03 -25.71
N HIS A 74 2.23 3.31 -26.25
CA HIS A 74 1.53 2.43 -27.18
C HIS A 74 2.31 2.16 -28.47
N GLU A 75 2.96 3.18 -29.00
CA GLU A 75 3.69 3.08 -30.27
C GLU A 75 4.92 2.18 -30.18
N THR A 76 5.54 2.11 -29.03
CA THR A 76 6.75 1.33 -28.78
C THR A 76 6.51 0.08 -27.95
N HIS A 77 5.26 -0.21 -27.60
CA HIS A 77 4.88 -1.35 -26.74
C HIS A 77 5.69 -1.45 -25.45
N LEU A 78 5.86 -0.30 -24.75
CA LEU A 78 6.58 -0.25 -23.49
C LEU A 78 5.62 -0.16 -22.31
N SER A 79 5.95 -0.93 -21.27
CA SER A 79 5.26 -0.90 -19.98
C SER A 79 6.21 -0.42 -18.87
N ARG A 80 5.66 0.27 -17.91
CA ARG A 80 6.35 0.63 -16.66
C ARG A 80 5.85 -0.22 -15.53
N ILE A 81 6.78 -0.86 -14.83
CA ILE A 81 6.52 -1.55 -13.57
C ILE A 81 7.10 -0.68 -12.46
N THR A 82 6.25 -0.21 -11.54
CA THR A 82 6.68 0.48 -10.33
C THR A 82 6.63 -0.50 -9.17
N ILE A 83 7.75 -0.71 -8.50
CA ILE A 83 7.92 -1.68 -7.43
C ILE A 83 8.34 -0.94 -6.17
N VAL A 84 7.60 -1.11 -5.07
CA VAL A 84 8.03 -0.68 -3.74
C VAL A 84 8.55 -1.91 -2.99
N THR A 85 9.76 -1.80 -2.49
CA THR A 85 10.44 -2.88 -1.76
C THR A 85 11.31 -2.28 -0.65
N SER A 86 11.51 -2.99 0.44
CA SER A 86 12.39 -2.56 1.55
C SER A 86 13.63 -3.43 1.63
N GLY A 87 14.76 -2.78 1.90
CA GLY A 87 16.04 -3.47 2.04
C GLY A 87 17.15 -2.54 2.50
N THR A 88 18.34 -3.10 2.77
CA THR A 88 19.55 -2.29 2.93
C THR A 88 20.01 -1.77 1.57
N PRO A 89 20.81 -0.70 1.51
CA PRO A 89 21.32 -0.15 0.25
C PRO A 89 21.97 -1.22 -0.65
N GLU A 90 22.71 -2.17 -0.06
CA GLU A 90 23.37 -3.24 -0.80
C GLU A 90 22.36 -4.21 -1.41
N VAL A 91 21.25 -4.50 -0.69
CA VAL A 91 20.17 -5.36 -1.18
C VAL A 91 19.44 -4.69 -2.33
N ILE A 92 19.14 -3.39 -2.20
CA ILE A 92 18.48 -2.61 -3.26
C ILE A 92 19.35 -2.55 -4.51
N GLU A 93 20.64 -2.30 -4.38
CA GLU A 93 21.58 -2.29 -5.51
C GLU A 93 21.67 -3.68 -6.17
N GLN A 94 21.66 -4.74 -5.38
CA GLN A 94 21.60 -6.10 -5.91
C GLN A 94 20.30 -6.37 -6.67
N VAL A 95 19.15 -5.92 -6.16
CA VAL A 95 17.85 -6.02 -6.86
C VAL A 95 17.91 -5.29 -8.19
N ARG A 96 18.39 -4.05 -8.20
CA ARG A 96 18.54 -3.22 -9.40
C ARG A 96 19.37 -3.92 -10.47
N HIS A 97 20.57 -4.37 -10.13
CA HIS A 97 21.45 -5.09 -11.06
C HIS A 97 20.84 -6.39 -11.59
N GLN A 98 20.06 -7.10 -10.80
CA GLN A 98 19.40 -8.32 -11.24
C GLN A 98 18.25 -8.03 -12.21
N LEU A 99 17.49 -6.95 -11.98
CA LEU A 99 16.44 -6.50 -12.89
C LEU A 99 17.03 -6.07 -14.23
N GLU A 100 18.13 -5.33 -14.25
CA GLU A 100 18.83 -4.87 -15.46
C GLU A 100 19.33 -6.03 -16.34
N ARG A 101 19.53 -7.22 -15.77
CA ARG A 101 19.96 -8.43 -16.53
C ARG A 101 18.82 -9.16 -17.23
N LEU A 102 17.57 -8.82 -16.92
CA LEU A 102 16.42 -9.42 -17.61
C LEU A 102 16.31 -8.86 -19.02
N VAL A 103 16.26 -9.74 -20.03
CA VAL A 103 16.23 -9.34 -21.45
C VAL A 103 15.17 -8.29 -21.79
N PRO A 104 13.91 -8.39 -21.28
CA PRO A 104 12.86 -7.42 -21.60
C PRO A 104 12.96 -6.10 -20.83
N VAL A 105 13.99 -5.90 -20.01
CA VAL A 105 14.17 -4.67 -19.20
C VAL A 105 15.06 -3.69 -19.95
N HIS A 106 14.54 -2.48 -20.19
CA HIS A 106 15.26 -1.39 -20.85
C HIS A 106 16.01 -0.53 -19.83
N SER A 107 15.37 -0.20 -18.72
CA SER A 107 15.99 0.61 -17.65
C SER A 107 15.40 0.28 -16.29
N VAL A 108 16.22 0.49 -15.25
CA VAL A 108 15.80 0.41 -13.85
C VAL A 108 16.28 1.67 -13.14
N THR A 109 15.36 2.43 -12.58
CA THR A 109 15.67 3.68 -11.87
C THR A 109 15.15 3.59 -10.43
N ASP A 110 16.03 3.82 -9.46
CA ASP A 110 15.62 4.03 -8.06
C ASP A 110 15.18 5.49 -7.87
N LEU A 111 13.87 5.68 -7.70
CA LEU A 111 13.27 7.00 -7.56
C LEU A 111 13.46 7.58 -6.15
N THR A 112 13.69 6.74 -5.15
CA THR A 112 13.90 7.17 -3.76
C THR A 112 15.24 7.88 -3.61
N SER A 113 16.29 7.34 -4.22
CA SER A 113 17.64 7.88 -4.12
C SER A 113 17.78 9.28 -4.74
N SER A 114 16.91 9.63 -5.69
CA SER A 114 17.01 10.91 -6.42
C SER A 114 16.44 12.12 -5.66
N ALA A 115 15.75 11.93 -4.52
CA ALA A 115 15.01 12.95 -3.76
C ALA A 115 14.04 13.81 -4.61
N ARG A 116 13.82 13.43 -5.86
CA ARG A 116 13.04 14.16 -6.88
C ARG A 116 11.80 13.43 -7.35
N ALA A 117 11.46 12.31 -6.75
CA ALA A 117 10.27 11.56 -7.13
C ALA A 117 8.99 12.19 -6.55
N ILE A 118 7.92 12.02 -7.28
CA ILE A 118 6.55 12.24 -6.81
C ILE A 118 5.84 10.89 -6.83
N GLU A 119 5.36 10.50 -5.67
CA GLU A 119 4.59 9.27 -5.48
C GLU A 119 3.13 9.59 -5.22
N ARG A 120 2.26 8.82 -5.82
CA ARG A 120 0.81 8.91 -5.62
C ARG A 120 0.20 7.52 -5.62
N GLU A 121 -0.83 7.40 -4.81
CA GLU A 121 -1.66 6.21 -4.71
C GLU A 121 -3.10 6.63 -4.57
N LEU A 122 -4.03 5.80 -5.05
CA LEU A 122 -5.45 5.91 -4.79
C LEU A 122 -5.89 4.78 -3.87
N ALA A 123 -6.73 5.09 -2.90
CA ALA A 123 -7.40 4.09 -2.08
C ALA A 123 -8.90 4.32 -2.03
N MET A 124 -9.64 3.21 -1.98
CA MET A 124 -11.06 3.18 -1.62
C MET A 124 -11.17 2.60 -0.21
N VAL A 125 -11.82 3.35 0.68
CA VAL A 125 -11.91 3.03 2.10
C VAL A 125 -13.37 2.92 2.51
N LYS A 126 -13.80 1.71 2.86
CA LYS A 126 -15.16 1.44 3.34
C LYS A 126 -15.22 1.54 4.86
N VAL A 127 -16.12 2.38 5.36
CA VAL A 127 -16.30 2.62 6.79
C VAL A 127 -17.76 2.41 7.15
N ARG A 128 -18.02 1.66 8.20
CA ARG A 128 -19.34 1.55 8.83
C ARG A 128 -19.43 2.54 9.97
N GLY A 129 -20.47 3.36 9.99
CA GLY A 129 -20.70 4.31 11.08
C GLY A 129 -22.16 4.71 11.22
N ARG A 130 -22.62 4.82 12.45
CA ARG A 130 -23.94 5.35 12.84
C ARG A 130 -23.77 6.43 13.90
N GLY A 131 -24.69 7.37 13.94
CA GLY A 131 -24.63 8.46 14.93
C GLY A 131 -23.32 9.26 14.85
N ASP A 132 -22.65 9.43 15.96
CA ASP A 132 -21.45 10.26 16.09
C ASP A 132 -20.28 9.74 15.23
N SER A 133 -20.09 8.42 15.16
CA SER A 133 -19.06 7.82 14.30
C SER A 133 -19.25 8.17 12.81
N ARG A 134 -20.49 8.36 12.39
CA ARG A 134 -20.79 8.80 11.02
C ARG A 134 -20.33 10.24 10.76
N VAL A 135 -20.56 11.12 11.73
CA VAL A 135 -20.13 12.53 11.66
C VAL A 135 -18.61 12.63 11.69
N GLU A 136 -17.97 11.90 12.58
CA GLU A 136 -16.50 11.85 12.69
C GLU A 136 -15.84 11.35 11.40
N ALA A 137 -16.35 10.28 10.78
CA ALA A 137 -15.85 9.79 9.51
C ALA A 137 -15.91 10.86 8.41
N LEU A 138 -16.99 11.62 8.32
CA LEU A 138 -17.13 12.71 7.34
C LEU A 138 -16.16 13.87 7.62
N GLN A 139 -15.96 14.25 8.87
CA GLN A 139 -15.01 15.30 9.25
C GLN A 139 -13.57 14.92 8.91
N LEU A 140 -13.18 13.66 9.17
CA LEU A 140 -11.86 13.16 8.77
C LEU A 140 -11.72 13.11 7.24
N ALA A 141 -12.77 12.66 6.53
CA ALA A 141 -12.75 12.64 5.07
C ALA A 141 -12.53 14.06 4.50
N GLU A 142 -13.20 15.07 5.06
CA GLU A 142 -13.01 16.47 4.66
C GLU A 142 -11.58 16.96 4.96
N ALA A 143 -11.06 16.70 6.16
CA ALA A 143 -9.70 17.09 6.55
C ALA A 143 -8.63 16.50 5.64
N PHE A 144 -8.80 15.25 5.22
CA PHE A 144 -7.91 14.56 4.29
C PHE A 144 -8.22 14.81 2.80
N ARG A 145 -9.28 15.59 2.50
CA ARG A 145 -9.79 15.82 1.14
C ARG A 145 -10.13 14.52 0.42
N ALA A 146 -10.69 13.56 1.16
CA ALA A 146 -11.25 12.35 0.59
C ALA A 146 -12.66 12.63 0.06
N LYS A 147 -13.05 11.93 -1.01
CA LYS A 147 -14.37 12.08 -1.62
C LYS A 147 -15.27 10.93 -1.19
N VAL A 148 -16.53 11.23 -0.89
CA VAL A 148 -17.55 10.19 -0.73
C VAL A 148 -17.97 9.75 -2.14
N ILE A 149 -17.74 8.48 -2.48
CA ILE A 149 -18.15 7.89 -3.76
C ILE A 149 -19.37 7.00 -3.63
N ASP A 150 -19.65 6.50 -2.43
CA ASP A 150 -20.88 5.80 -2.10
C ASP A 150 -21.29 6.08 -0.66
N ALA A 151 -22.59 6.15 -0.40
CA ALA A 151 -23.14 6.38 0.93
C ALA A 151 -24.47 5.64 1.11
N THR A 152 -24.56 4.90 2.22
CA THR A 152 -25.79 4.30 2.72
C THR A 152 -26.13 4.87 4.09
N THR A 153 -27.24 4.42 4.69
CA THR A 153 -27.58 4.80 6.09
C THR A 153 -26.59 4.24 7.12
N GLU A 154 -25.78 3.24 6.75
CA GLU A 154 -24.91 2.51 7.66
C GLU A 154 -23.42 2.60 7.31
N SER A 155 -23.09 3.02 6.10
CA SER A 155 -21.70 3.01 5.61
C SER A 155 -21.41 4.10 4.60
N PHE A 156 -20.11 4.38 4.45
CA PHE A 156 -19.55 5.18 3.37
C PHE A 156 -18.46 4.41 2.64
N ILE A 157 -18.26 4.74 1.38
CA ILE A 157 -17.01 4.44 0.65
C ILE A 157 -16.38 5.77 0.31
N PHE A 158 -15.16 5.97 0.81
CA PHE A 158 -14.34 7.15 0.53
C PHE A 158 -13.30 6.81 -0.53
N GLU A 159 -13.12 7.69 -1.51
CA GLU A 159 -11.95 7.71 -2.40
C GLU A 159 -10.96 8.73 -1.88
N ILE A 160 -9.71 8.33 -1.74
CA ILE A 160 -8.61 9.22 -1.35
C ILE A 160 -7.40 9.02 -2.25
N THR A 161 -6.79 10.13 -2.67
CA THR A 161 -5.53 10.12 -3.41
C THR A 161 -4.47 10.94 -2.69
N GLY A 162 -3.23 10.48 -2.74
CA GLY A 162 -2.13 11.18 -2.08
C GLY A 162 -0.82 10.42 -2.10
N ALA A 163 0.15 10.91 -1.34
CA ALA A 163 1.34 10.15 -1.01
C ALA A 163 0.96 8.92 -0.15
N PRO A 164 1.70 7.79 -0.24
CA PRO A 164 1.37 6.57 0.50
C PRO A 164 1.12 6.84 1.99
N ARG A 165 1.98 7.60 2.65
CA ARG A 165 1.83 7.95 4.08
C ARG A 165 0.51 8.66 4.38
N LYS A 166 0.04 9.57 3.50
CA LYS A 166 -1.27 10.22 3.69
C LYS A 166 -2.41 9.19 3.70
N ILE A 167 -2.30 8.17 2.84
CA ILE A 167 -3.28 7.08 2.76
C ILE A 167 -3.25 6.24 4.04
N ASP A 168 -2.05 5.90 4.52
CA ASP A 168 -1.86 5.13 5.75
C ASP A 168 -2.44 5.87 6.95
N ASP A 169 -2.11 7.16 7.11
CA ASP A 169 -2.64 8.00 8.19
C ASP A 169 -4.19 8.06 8.16
N PHE A 170 -4.79 8.19 6.98
CA PHE A 170 -6.25 8.20 6.83
C PHE A 170 -6.88 6.85 7.22
N VAL A 171 -6.30 5.74 6.75
CA VAL A 171 -6.77 4.39 7.06
C VAL A 171 -6.67 4.12 8.57
N ASP A 172 -5.58 4.51 9.21
CA ASP A 172 -5.36 4.29 10.64
C ASP A 172 -6.35 5.10 11.48
N LEU A 173 -6.66 6.33 11.10
CA LEU A 173 -7.69 7.14 11.77
C LEU A 173 -9.10 6.58 11.57
N MET A 174 -9.39 5.92 10.46
CA MET A 174 -10.68 5.28 10.20
C MET A 174 -10.88 3.95 10.95
N ARG A 175 -9.79 3.31 11.43
CA ARG A 175 -9.88 2.03 12.18
C ARG A 175 -10.79 2.09 13.40
N PRO A 176 -10.60 3.02 14.36
CA PRO A 176 -11.45 3.11 15.56
C PRO A 176 -12.89 3.52 15.25
N ILE A 177 -13.13 4.20 14.13
CA ILE A 177 -14.47 4.64 13.73
C ILE A 177 -15.32 3.49 13.20
N GLY A 178 -14.70 2.55 12.51
CA GLY A 178 -15.41 1.39 11.97
C GLY A 178 -14.95 1.02 10.55
N LEU A 179 -13.64 1.04 10.32
CA LEU A 179 -13.05 0.57 9.07
C LEU A 179 -13.50 -0.87 8.78
N VAL A 180 -13.98 -1.11 7.57
CA VAL A 180 -14.47 -2.43 7.11
C VAL A 180 -13.49 -3.03 6.11
N GLU A 181 -13.08 -2.23 5.11
CA GLU A 181 -12.31 -2.71 3.97
C GLU A 181 -11.51 -1.58 3.35
N VAL A 182 -10.34 -1.90 2.84
CA VAL A 182 -9.49 -0.97 2.07
C VAL A 182 -9.06 -1.66 0.79
N SER A 183 -9.24 -0.97 -0.35
CA SER A 183 -8.69 -1.35 -1.63
C SER A 183 -7.71 -0.27 -2.09
N ARG A 184 -6.51 -0.66 -2.52
CA ARG A 184 -5.43 0.26 -2.92
C ARG A 184 -4.95 -0.08 -4.33
N THR A 185 -4.62 0.94 -5.11
CA THR A 185 -4.04 0.74 -6.45
C THR A 185 -2.57 0.33 -6.42
N GLY A 186 -1.88 0.62 -5.32
CA GLY A 186 -0.44 0.64 -5.25
C GLY A 186 0.15 1.97 -5.73
N VAL A 187 1.46 2.11 -5.62
CA VAL A 187 2.18 3.36 -5.85
C VAL A 187 2.44 3.58 -7.33
N ALA A 188 2.01 4.72 -7.86
CA ALA A 188 2.52 5.27 -9.11
C ALA A 188 3.56 6.35 -8.77
N ALA A 189 4.70 6.33 -9.45
CA ALA A 189 5.80 7.24 -9.20
C ALA A 189 6.41 7.79 -10.49
N ILE A 190 6.84 9.05 -10.42
CA ILE A 190 7.47 9.75 -11.54
C ILE A 190 8.57 10.69 -11.02
N SER A 191 9.63 10.87 -11.79
CA SER A 191 10.67 11.86 -11.48
C SER A 191 10.14 13.29 -11.66
N ARG A 192 10.73 14.24 -10.94
CA ARG A 192 10.51 15.67 -11.17
C ARG A 192 11.48 16.17 -12.26
N GLY A 193 11.02 17.17 -13.01
CA GLY A 193 11.82 17.81 -14.05
C GLY A 193 11.35 17.41 -15.46
N PRO A 194 11.99 17.94 -16.50
CA PRO A 194 11.56 17.72 -17.88
C PRO A 194 12.05 16.38 -18.47
N GLU A 195 13.01 15.73 -17.82
CA GLU A 195 13.63 14.52 -18.36
C GLU A 195 12.80 13.28 -18.00
N PRO A 196 12.57 12.37 -18.97
CA PRO A 196 11.92 11.08 -18.70
C PRO A 196 12.84 10.14 -17.90
N ILE A 197 12.22 9.14 -17.27
CA ILE A 197 12.91 8.03 -16.59
C ILE A 197 12.71 6.73 -17.33
#